data_c45711af7d75c5df53252300561cd1a3
#
_entry.id   c45711af7d75c5df53252300561cd1a3
#
_cell.length_a   1.000
_cell.length_b   1.000
_cell.length_c   1.000
_cell.angle_alpha   90.00
_cell.angle_beta   90.00
_cell.angle_gamma   90.00
#
_symmetry.space_group_name_H-M   'P 1'
#
loop_
_entity.id
_entity.type
_entity.pdbx_description
1 polymer ?
#
loop_
_entity_poly.entity_id
_entity_poly.type
_entity_poly.pdbx_seq_one_letter_code
_entity_poly.pdbx_strand_id
1 'polypeptide(L)'
;MKLSLFSVLLLAGHLCMAAPMPLPESNDGAKHVFTTNQENFLMDGKPVKIISGEMHYPRVPREHWQDRFQRMKAMGMNTVCTYLFWNVHEPEPGKWDFSGNLD
;
A
#
# COMPACT_ATOMS: atom_id res chain seq x y z
N MET A 1 2.68 54.42 -35.74
CA MET A 1 2.55 53.84 -34.41
C MET A 1 2.29 52.34 -34.58
N LYS A 2 3.32 51.47 -34.41
CA LYS A 2 3.20 50.01 -34.62
C LYS A 2 3.02 49.36 -33.26
N LEU A 3 1.85 48.77 -33.01
CA LEU A 3 1.62 47.93 -31.83
C LEU A 3 2.23 46.55 -32.08
N SER A 4 3.20 46.16 -31.26
CA SER A 4 3.79 44.83 -31.24
C SER A 4 2.92 43.94 -30.35
N LEU A 5 2.30 42.92 -30.94
CA LEU A 5 1.63 41.82 -30.19
C LEU A 5 2.69 40.92 -29.58
N PHE A 6 2.82 40.95 -28.27
CA PHE A 6 3.57 39.92 -27.52
C PHE A 6 2.67 38.69 -27.40
N SER A 7 2.98 37.64 -28.15
CA SER A 7 2.38 36.30 -27.94
C SER A 7 3.00 35.66 -26.74
N VAL A 8 2.24 35.55 -25.65
CA VAL A 8 2.60 34.75 -24.49
C VAL A 8 2.29 33.29 -24.79
N LEU A 9 3.34 32.48 -25.01
CA LEU A 9 3.24 31.07 -25.21
C LEU A 9 3.09 30.41 -23.82
N LEU A 10 1.85 30.03 -23.45
CA LEU A 10 1.58 29.24 -22.25
C LEU A 10 2.04 27.79 -22.50
N LEU A 11 3.19 27.40 -21.92
CA LEU A 11 3.64 26.03 -21.87
C LEU A 11 2.82 25.29 -20.80
N ALA A 12 1.73 24.64 -21.20
CA ALA A 12 0.99 23.74 -20.33
C ALA A 12 1.81 22.46 -20.11
N GLY A 13 2.59 22.44 -19.04
CA GLY A 13 3.27 21.21 -18.59
C GLY A 13 2.23 20.17 -18.20
N HIS A 14 2.04 19.15 -19.04
CA HIS A 14 1.26 17.97 -18.68
C HIS A 14 2.04 17.18 -17.63
N LEU A 15 1.66 17.34 -16.36
CA LEU A 15 2.11 16.45 -15.30
C LEU A 15 1.49 15.09 -15.58
N CYS A 16 2.27 14.17 -16.18
CA CYS A 16 1.87 12.79 -16.38
C CYS A 16 1.83 12.12 -15.00
N MET A 17 0.70 12.24 -14.29
CA MET A 17 0.44 11.44 -13.13
C MET A 17 0.16 10.03 -13.64
N ALA A 18 1.14 9.12 -13.47
CA ALA A 18 0.91 7.70 -13.66
C ALA A 18 -0.29 7.30 -12.79
N ALA A 19 -1.35 6.81 -13.43
CA ALA A 19 -2.49 6.28 -12.70
C ALA A 19 -2.01 5.19 -11.75
N PRO A 20 -2.45 5.17 -10.49
CA PRO A 20 -2.10 4.09 -9.59
C PRO A 20 -2.58 2.78 -10.21
N MET A 21 -1.66 1.80 -10.31
CA MET A 21 -2.02 0.45 -10.79
C MET A 21 -3.12 -0.09 -9.85
N PRO A 22 -4.29 -0.49 -10.40
CA PRO A 22 -5.33 -1.10 -9.57
C PRO A 22 -4.74 -2.37 -8.95
N LEU A 23 -4.70 -2.41 -7.62
CA LEU A 23 -4.41 -3.64 -6.90
C LEU A 23 -5.58 -4.59 -7.13
N PRO A 24 -5.33 -5.89 -7.36
CA PRO A 24 -6.40 -6.86 -7.35
C PRO A 24 -7.15 -6.75 -6.01
N GLU A 25 -8.47 -6.63 -6.05
CA GLU A 25 -9.28 -6.67 -4.85
C GLU A 25 -9.15 -8.07 -4.27
N SER A 26 -8.58 -8.18 -3.08
CA SER A 26 -8.19 -9.44 -2.46
C SER A 26 -9.36 -10.27 -1.90
N ASN A 27 -10.59 -9.95 -2.26
CA ASN A 27 -11.77 -10.64 -1.76
C ASN A 27 -12.71 -11.12 -2.87
N ASP A 28 -12.13 -11.56 -3.99
CA ASP A 28 -12.89 -12.17 -5.10
C ASP A 28 -13.21 -13.65 -4.86
N GLY A 29 -12.80 -14.23 -3.72
CA GLY A 29 -12.96 -15.63 -3.38
C GLY A 29 -12.01 -16.58 -4.14
N ALA A 30 -11.11 -16.06 -4.97
CA ALA A 30 -10.14 -16.86 -5.71
C ALA A 30 -8.91 -17.20 -4.83
N LYS A 31 -8.26 -18.31 -5.15
CA LYS A 31 -6.96 -18.66 -4.58
C LYS A 31 -5.88 -17.94 -5.37
N HIS A 32 -5.20 -17.01 -4.75
CA HIS A 32 -4.06 -16.33 -5.34
C HIS A 32 -2.76 -17.06 -5.01
N VAL A 33 -1.83 -17.04 -5.96
CA VAL A 33 -0.52 -17.68 -5.83
C VAL A 33 0.56 -16.61 -5.90
N PHE A 34 1.33 -16.48 -4.83
CA PHE A 34 2.51 -15.63 -4.78
C PHE A 34 3.76 -16.50 -4.92
N THR A 35 4.59 -16.20 -5.92
CA THR A 35 5.80 -16.94 -6.21
C THR A 35 6.93 -15.98 -6.60
N THR A 36 8.10 -16.54 -6.86
CA THR A 36 9.25 -15.79 -7.38
C THR A 36 9.85 -16.52 -8.57
N ASN A 37 10.47 -15.79 -9.48
CA ASN A 37 11.42 -16.30 -10.45
C ASN A 37 12.79 -15.63 -10.21
N GLN A 38 13.74 -15.79 -11.12
CA GLN A 38 15.09 -15.24 -10.96
C GLN A 38 15.12 -13.69 -10.90
N GLU A 39 14.11 -13.01 -11.44
CA GLU A 39 14.11 -11.56 -11.61
C GLU A 39 12.96 -10.85 -10.87
N ASN A 40 11.85 -11.54 -10.62
CA ASN A 40 10.62 -10.89 -10.18
C ASN A 40 9.87 -11.65 -9.08
N PHE A 41 9.14 -10.91 -8.25
CA PHE A 41 8.00 -11.44 -7.54
C PHE A 41 6.83 -11.58 -8.52
N LEU A 42 6.06 -12.64 -8.36
CA LEU A 42 4.91 -12.95 -9.22
C LEU A 42 3.66 -13.11 -8.37
N MET A 43 2.59 -12.44 -8.80
CA MET A 43 1.22 -12.66 -8.30
C MET A 43 0.41 -13.26 -9.44
N ASP A 44 -0.08 -14.49 -9.25
CA ASP A 44 -0.82 -15.24 -10.27
C ASP A 44 -0.07 -15.32 -11.62
N GLY A 45 1.23 -15.55 -11.54
CA GLY A 45 2.11 -15.64 -12.71
C GLY A 45 2.49 -14.31 -13.35
N LYS A 46 1.98 -13.17 -12.85
CA LYS A 46 2.28 -11.83 -13.38
C LYS A 46 3.33 -11.13 -12.51
N PRO A 47 4.33 -10.46 -13.11
CA PRO A 47 5.30 -9.68 -12.35
C PRO A 47 4.62 -8.61 -11.48
N VAL A 48 5.01 -8.54 -10.22
CA VAL A 48 4.52 -7.54 -9.27
C VAL A 48 5.71 -6.87 -8.59
N LYS A 49 5.64 -5.54 -8.49
CA LYS A 49 6.60 -4.74 -7.72
C LYS A 49 6.02 -4.47 -6.35
N ILE A 50 6.71 -4.89 -5.30
CA ILE A 50 6.32 -4.61 -3.91
C ILE A 50 6.67 -3.16 -3.59
N ILE A 51 5.66 -2.38 -3.22
CA ILE A 51 5.79 -1.01 -2.69
C ILE A 51 5.13 -1.03 -1.32
N SER A 52 5.96 -1.07 -0.28
CA SER A 52 5.53 -1.36 1.09
C SER A 52 5.51 -0.12 1.96
N GLY A 53 4.47 0.00 2.80
CA GLY A 53 4.44 0.88 3.95
C GLY A 53 4.49 0.06 5.25
N GLU A 54 5.13 0.60 6.28
CA GLU A 54 5.22 -0.06 7.57
C GLU A 54 4.16 0.48 8.54
N MET A 55 3.49 -0.42 9.27
CA MET A 55 2.56 -0.08 10.32
C MET A 55 2.73 -1.00 11.52
N HIS A 56 3.08 -0.42 12.67
CA HIS A 56 3.10 -1.13 13.95
C HIS A 56 1.69 -1.13 14.53
N TYR A 57 0.90 -2.14 14.20
CA TYR A 57 -0.53 -2.23 14.56
C TYR A 57 -0.81 -2.06 16.06
N PRO A 58 0.00 -2.55 17.04
CA PRO A 58 -0.31 -2.36 18.45
C PRO A 58 -0.18 -0.91 18.93
N ARG A 59 0.44 -0.04 18.11
CA ARG A 59 0.59 1.40 18.42
C ARG A 59 -0.50 2.25 17.78
N VAL A 60 -1.37 1.64 16.99
CA VAL A 60 -2.46 2.30 16.27
C VAL A 60 -3.77 1.70 16.75
N PRO A 61 -4.69 2.48 17.35
CA PRO A 61 -6.00 1.98 17.71
C PRO A 61 -6.69 1.31 16.51
N ARG A 62 -7.32 0.16 16.76
CA ARG A 62 -7.91 -0.70 15.71
C ARG A 62 -8.87 0.06 14.78
N GLU A 63 -9.68 0.95 15.35
CA GLU A 63 -10.62 1.78 14.59
C GLU A 63 -9.95 2.67 13.53
N HIS A 64 -8.64 2.89 13.62
CA HIS A 64 -7.87 3.68 12.67
C HIS A 64 -7.15 2.84 11.60
N TRP A 65 -7.12 1.51 11.71
CA TRP A 65 -6.38 0.67 10.76
C TRP A 65 -6.88 0.83 9.33
N GLN A 66 -8.19 0.80 9.14
CA GLN A 66 -8.78 0.97 7.81
C GLN A 66 -8.38 2.31 7.18
N ASP A 67 -8.44 3.41 7.92
CA ASP A 67 -7.99 4.73 7.45
C ASP A 67 -6.51 4.71 7.07
N ARG A 68 -5.65 4.06 7.87
CA ARG A 68 -4.22 3.94 7.57
C ARG A 68 -3.96 3.15 6.28
N PHE A 69 -4.64 2.03 6.09
CA PHE A 69 -4.52 1.23 4.87
C PHE A 69 -5.01 2.00 3.65
N GLN A 70 -6.12 2.73 3.75
CA GLN A 70 -6.61 3.56 2.65
C GLN A 70 -5.62 4.66 2.27
N ARG A 71 -4.98 5.30 3.26
CA ARG A 71 -3.93 6.30 3.02
C ARG A 71 -2.70 5.68 2.35
N MET A 72 -2.23 4.53 2.81
CA MET A 72 -1.13 3.80 2.18
C MET A 72 -1.46 3.47 0.71
N LYS A 73 -2.66 2.96 0.46
CA LYS A 73 -3.16 2.68 -0.90
C LYS A 73 -3.19 3.95 -1.77
N ALA A 74 -3.69 5.07 -1.23
CA ALA A 74 -3.72 6.35 -1.93
C ALA A 74 -2.32 6.90 -2.27
N MET A 75 -1.30 6.55 -1.48
CA MET A 75 0.11 6.85 -1.74
C MET A 75 0.77 5.89 -2.75
N GLY A 76 0.02 4.94 -3.31
CA GLY A 76 0.52 3.98 -4.29
C GLY A 76 1.19 2.73 -3.69
N MET A 77 1.08 2.53 -2.38
CA MET A 77 1.56 1.31 -1.73
C MET A 77 0.61 0.15 -1.98
N ASN A 78 1.15 -1.03 -2.18
CA ASN A 78 0.40 -2.25 -2.42
C ASN A 78 0.65 -3.34 -1.37
N THR A 79 1.51 -3.06 -0.42
CA THR A 79 1.93 -4.01 0.62
C THR A 79 2.03 -3.30 1.95
N VAL A 80 1.60 -3.96 3.02
CA VAL A 80 1.85 -3.51 4.39
C VAL A 80 2.89 -4.42 5.02
N CYS A 81 3.96 -3.80 5.53
CA CYS A 81 4.93 -4.46 6.38
C CYS A 81 4.54 -4.24 7.83
N THR A 82 4.56 -5.29 8.63
CA THR A 82 4.35 -5.18 10.08
C THR A 82 5.21 -6.20 10.80
N TYR A 83 5.48 -5.95 12.08
CA TYR A 83 6.12 -6.90 12.97
C TYR A 83 5.06 -7.57 13.84
N LEU A 84 5.21 -8.87 14.04
CA LEU A 84 4.45 -9.58 15.07
C LEU A 84 5.15 -9.35 16.41
N PHE A 85 4.48 -8.61 17.29
CA PHE A 85 5.01 -8.26 18.61
C PHE A 85 4.77 -9.42 19.59
N TRP A 86 5.74 -10.32 19.67
CA TRP A 86 5.61 -11.55 20.43
C TRP A 86 5.14 -11.34 21.87
N ASN A 87 5.80 -10.43 22.59
CA ASN A 87 5.49 -10.08 23.98
C ASN A 87 4.09 -9.46 24.19
N VAL A 88 3.46 -8.99 23.11
CA VAL A 88 2.08 -8.46 23.15
C VAL A 88 1.09 -9.60 23.00
N HIS A 89 1.40 -10.56 22.13
CA HIS A 89 0.51 -11.69 21.83
C HIS A 89 0.70 -12.90 22.75
N GLU A 90 1.87 -13.04 23.38
CA GLU A 90 2.14 -14.07 24.37
C GLU A 90 2.61 -13.42 25.67
N PRO A 91 1.69 -12.80 26.45
CA PRO A 91 2.04 -12.16 27.73
C PRO A 91 2.58 -13.13 28.76
N GLU A 92 2.20 -14.40 28.68
CA GLU A 92 2.72 -15.50 29.48
C GLU A 92 3.02 -16.70 28.59
N PRO A 93 4.06 -17.49 28.85
CA PRO A 93 4.42 -18.65 28.03
C PRO A 93 3.23 -19.58 27.75
N GLY A 94 2.94 -19.82 26.47
CA GLY A 94 1.83 -20.66 26.00
C GLY A 94 0.45 -20.02 26.08
N LYS A 95 0.32 -18.78 26.56
CA LYS A 95 -0.97 -18.06 26.59
C LYS A 95 -1.01 -17.01 25.50
N TRP A 96 -1.70 -17.33 24.41
CA TRP A 96 -1.85 -16.44 23.25
C TRP A 96 -3.08 -15.57 23.39
N ASP A 97 -2.91 -14.27 23.12
CA ASP A 97 -3.98 -13.28 23.09
C ASP A 97 -3.96 -12.51 21.76
N PHE A 98 -5.05 -12.61 21.01
CA PHE A 98 -5.33 -11.88 19.78
C PHE A 98 -6.65 -11.13 19.90
N SER A 99 -7.07 -10.76 21.10
CA SER A 99 -8.37 -10.11 21.34
C SER A 99 -8.28 -8.59 21.40
N GLY A 100 -9.43 -7.93 21.36
CA GLY A 100 -9.55 -6.48 21.53
C GLY A 100 -8.84 -5.68 20.43
N ASN A 101 -7.89 -4.86 20.82
CA ASN A 101 -7.09 -4.04 19.87
C ASN A 101 -6.00 -4.83 19.13
N LEU A 102 -5.88 -6.13 19.39
CA LEU A 102 -4.87 -7.02 18.80
C LEU A 102 -5.45 -7.95 17.72
N ASP A 103 -6.78 -7.89 17.51
CA ASP A 103 -7.51 -8.70 16.54
C ASP A 103 -7.64 -8.00 15.19
#